data_1d6452d3a751b84197f0b915141628f4
#
_entry.id   1d6452d3a751b84197f0b915141628f4
#
_cell.length_a   1.000
_cell.length_b   1.000
_cell.length_c   1.000
_cell.angle_alpha   90.00
_cell.angle_beta   90.00
_cell.angle_gamma   90.00
#
_symmetry.space_group_name_H-M   'P 1'
#
loop_
_entity.id
_entity.type
_entity.pdbx_description
1 polymer ?
#
loop_
_entity_poly.entity_id
_entity_poly.type
_entity_poly.pdbx_seq_one_letter_code
_entity_poly.pdbx_strand_id
1 'polypeptide(L)'
;MLNNKEKQKLRKIAQGQRALLQIGKDNISDNLIKTISDSLEAHELVKISLLKTASIAVREAAYDIAAATHSEILMIIGRTMVLYRRSKKNLMEL
;
A
#
# COMPACT_ATOMS: atom_id res chain seq x y z
N MET A 1 12.38 8.77 -5.29
CA MET A 1 12.64 7.57 -4.48
C MET A 1 12.87 7.95 -3.03
N LEU A 2 12.34 7.16 -2.10
CA LEU A 2 12.51 7.43 -0.68
C LEU A 2 13.90 7.00 -0.20
N ASN A 3 14.52 7.82 0.63
CA ASN A 3 15.76 7.41 1.32
C ASN A 3 15.41 6.63 2.59
N ASN A 4 16.42 6.07 3.27
CA ASN A 4 16.20 5.23 4.44
C ASN A 4 15.53 5.97 5.59
N LYS A 5 15.87 7.24 5.78
CA LYS A 5 15.31 8.07 6.83
C LYS A 5 13.81 8.29 6.61
N GLU A 6 13.44 8.58 5.37
CA GLU A 6 12.04 8.78 4.98
C GLU A 6 11.24 7.50 5.13
N LYS A 7 11.82 6.36 4.72
CA LYS A 7 11.18 5.05 4.86
C LYS A 7 10.93 4.71 6.34
N GLN A 8 11.88 4.98 7.21
CA GLN A 8 11.72 4.74 8.65
C GLN A 8 10.59 5.59 9.23
N LYS A 9 10.53 6.87 8.86
CA LYS A 9 9.46 7.77 9.30
C LYS A 9 8.09 7.24 8.88
N LEU A 10 7.96 6.83 7.63
CA LEU A 10 6.70 6.33 7.09
C LEU A 10 6.29 5.01 7.71
N ARG A 11 7.25 4.10 7.94
CA ARG A 11 6.97 2.83 8.62
C ARG A 11 6.45 3.05 10.04
N LYS A 12 7.01 4.02 10.73
CA LYS A 12 6.57 4.37 12.08
C LYS A 12 5.12 4.86 12.09
N ILE A 13 4.77 5.71 11.14
CA ILE A 13 3.40 6.19 10.97
C ILE A 13 2.46 5.02 10.65
N ALA A 14 2.87 4.15 9.73
CA ALA A 14 2.07 3.01 9.30
C ALA A 14 1.77 2.02 10.43
N GLN A 15 2.70 1.84 11.36
CA GLN A 15 2.51 0.93 12.49
C GLN A 15 1.32 1.34 13.38
N GLY A 16 1.04 2.64 13.46
CA GLY A 16 -0.08 3.16 14.23
C GLY A 16 -1.40 3.19 13.47
N GLN A 17 -1.41 2.82 12.19
CA GLN A 17 -2.60 2.87 11.36
C GLN A 17 -3.24 1.50 11.19
N ARG A 18 -4.57 1.49 10.99
CA ARG A 18 -5.29 0.29 10.59
C ARG A 18 -5.20 0.10 9.09
N ALA A 19 -5.34 -1.15 8.64
CA ALA A 19 -5.46 -1.42 7.21
C ALA A 19 -6.74 -0.76 6.68
N LEU A 20 -6.60 0.08 5.64
CA LEU A 20 -7.73 0.78 5.04
C LEU A 20 -8.47 -0.10 4.04
N LEU A 21 -7.77 -1.01 3.39
CA LEU A 21 -8.33 -1.87 2.35
C LEU A 21 -7.98 -3.31 2.62
N GLN A 22 -8.83 -4.21 2.12
CA GLN A 22 -8.62 -5.65 2.24
C GLN A 22 -8.74 -6.30 0.88
N ILE A 23 -7.89 -7.30 0.63
CA ILE A 23 -7.93 -8.10 -0.58
C ILE A 23 -8.48 -9.47 -0.20
N GLY A 24 -9.59 -9.85 -0.82
CA GLY A 24 -10.25 -11.11 -0.50
C GLY A 24 -10.29 -12.07 -1.68
N LYS A 25 -11.39 -12.82 -1.78
CA LYS A 25 -11.60 -13.89 -2.75
C LYS A 25 -11.35 -13.47 -4.21
N ASP A 26 -11.72 -12.25 -4.58
CA ASP A 26 -11.60 -11.76 -5.94
C ASP A 26 -10.17 -11.34 -6.29
N ASN A 27 -9.26 -11.40 -5.31
CA ASN A 27 -7.87 -10.99 -5.48
C ASN A 27 -7.76 -9.56 -6.03
N ILE A 28 -6.84 -9.35 -6.99
CA ILE A 28 -6.61 -8.01 -7.55
C ILE A 28 -7.51 -7.81 -8.77
N SER A 29 -8.41 -6.84 -8.69
CA SER A 29 -9.27 -6.44 -9.81
C SER A 29 -8.94 -5.02 -10.25
N ASP A 30 -9.42 -4.63 -11.43
CA ASP A 30 -9.24 -3.26 -11.92
C ASP A 30 -9.90 -2.25 -10.99
N ASN A 31 -11.06 -2.58 -10.43
CA ASN A 31 -11.73 -1.72 -9.45
C ASN A 31 -10.91 -1.56 -8.17
N LEU A 32 -10.28 -2.63 -7.71
CA LEU A 32 -9.42 -2.58 -6.53
C LEU A 32 -8.20 -1.68 -6.80
N ILE A 33 -7.56 -1.83 -7.95
CA ILE A 33 -6.42 -1.00 -8.33
C ILE A 33 -6.81 0.47 -8.35
N LYS A 34 -7.95 0.80 -8.93
CA LYS A 34 -8.47 2.18 -8.94
C LYS A 34 -8.68 2.71 -7.53
N THR A 35 -9.32 1.91 -6.67
CA THR A 35 -9.57 2.29 -5.29
C THR A 35 -8.27 2.53 -4.53
N ILE A 36 -7.28 1.68 -4.71
CA ILE A 36 -5.96 1.84 -4.09
C ILE A 36 -5.28 3.11 -4.60
N SER A 37 -5.32 3.33 -5.91
CA SER A 37 -4.73 4.53 -6.52
C SER A 37 -5.37 5.81 -5.96
N ASP A 38 -6.70 5.83 -5.85
CA ASP A 38 -7.42 6.96 -5.28
C ASP A 38 -7.04 7.18 -3.81
N SER A 39 -6.89 6.10 -3.04
CA SER A 39 -6.47 6.18 -1.65
C SER A 39 -5.04 6.70 -1.51
N LEU A 40 -4.14 6.30 -2.40
CA LEU A 40 -2.77 6.80 -2.42
C LEU A 40 -2.73 8.29 -2.74
N GLU A 41 -3.57 8.74 -3.66
CA GLU A 41 -3.66 10.17 -3.99
C GLU A 41 -4.20 10.98 -2.81
N ALA A 42 -5.15 10.42 -2.07
CA ALA A 42 -5.76 11.11 -0.94
C ALA A 42 -4.89 11.09 0.33
N HIS A 43 -4.17 10.00 0.57
CA HIS A 43 -3.47 9.76 1.84
C HIS A 43 -1.97 9.55 1.73
N GLU A 44 -1.46 9.26 0.55
CA GLU A 44 -0.07 8.93 0.21
C GLU A 44 0.41 7.62 0.81
N LEU A 45 0.04 7.30 2.05
CA LEU A 45 0.42 6.08 2.74
C LEU A 45 -0.82 5.21 2.91
N VAL A 46 -0.78 3.98 2.36
CA VAL A 46 -1.91 3.06 2.39
C VAL A 46 -1.48 1.71 2.92
N LYS A 47 -2.22 1.19 3.87
CA LYS A 47 -2.00 -0.12 4.47
C LYS A 47 -3.10 -1.06 3.99
N ILE A 48 -2.70 -2.20 3.43
CA ILE A 48 -3.62 -3.16 2.82
C ILE A 48 -3.41 -4.53 3.46
N SER A 49 -4.50 -5.15 3.87
CA SER A 49 -4.50 -6.48 4.47
C SER A 49 -4.99 -7.52 3.47
N LEU A 50 -4.31 -8.66 3.41
CA LEU A 50 -4.70 -9.78 2.56
C LEU A 50 -5.49 -10.80 3.39
N LEU A 51 -6.75 -11.01 3.03
CA LEU A 51 -7.61 -11.96 3.73
C LEU A 51 -7.21 -13.39 3.39
N LYS A 52 -7.56 -14.32 4.28
CA LYS A 52 -7.28 -15.75 4.08
C LYS A 52 -7.98 -16.32 2.84
N THR A 53 -9.05 -15.68 2.39
CA THR A 53 -9.80 -16.10 1.20
C THR A 53 -9.08 -15.74 -0.11
N ALA A 54 -8.09 -14.86 -0.06
CA ALA A 54 -7.31 -14.54 -1.24
C ALA A 54 -6.36 -15.66 -1.58
N SER A 55 -6.27 -16.02 -2.85
CA SER A 55 -5.39 -17.10 -3.32
C SER A 55 -4.00 -16.62 -3.73
N ILE A 56 -3.81 -15.32 -3.87
CA ILE A 56 -2.52 -14.73 -4.26
C ILE A 56 -1.61 -14.58 -3.04
N ALA A 57 -0.31 -14.80 -3.22
CA ALA A 57 0.67 -14.57 -2.17
C ALA A 57 0.84 -13.07 -1.90
N VAL A 58 1.07 -12.69 -0.64
CA VAL A 58 1.16 -11.28 -0.25
C VAL A 58 2.25 -10.51 -1.01
N ARG A 59 3.42 -11.13 -1.23
CA ARG A 59 4.50 -10.49 -1.98
C ARG A 59 4.12 -10.23 -3.43
N GLU A 60 3.52 -11.23 -4.06
CA GLU A 60 3.06 -11.12 -5.44
C GLU A 60 2.00 -10.02 -5.57
N ALA A 61 1.04 -10.00 -4.65
CA ALA A 61 0.02 -8.95 -4.62
C ALA A 61 0.64 -7.57 -4.45
N ALA A 62 1.61 -7.43 -3.56
CA ALA A 62 2.28 -6.16 -3.31
C ALA A 62 3.02 -5.65 -4.56
N TYR A 63 3.76 -6.52 -5.23
CA TYR A 63 4.48 -6.14 -6.46
C TYR A 63 3.51 -5.76 -7.58
N ASP A 64 2.45 -6.53 -7.77
CA ASP A 64 1.46 -6.24 -8.81
C ASP A 64 0.77 -4.90 -8.57
N ILE A 65 0.36 -4.65 -7.35
CA ILE A 65 -0.31 -3.40 -6.97
C ILE A 65 0.65 -2.21 -7.08
N ALA A 66 1.87 -2.35 -6.59
CA ALA A 66 2.86 -1.29 -6.66
C ALA A 66 3.17 -0.90 -8.11
N ALA A 67 3.30 -1.89 -8.99
CA ALA A 67 3.54 -1.63 -10.41
C ALA A 67 2.34 -0.94 -11.05
N ALA A 68 1.13 -1.39 -10.76
CA ALA A 68 -0.09 -0.84 -11.36
C ALA A 68 -0.41 0.57 -10.87
N THR A 69 -0.04 0.92 -9.65
CA THR A 69 -0.34 2.23 -9.05
C THR A 69 0.87 3.17 -9.03
N HIS A 70 2.02 2.72 -9.53
CA HIS A 70 3.28 3.48 -9.47
C HIS A 70 3.63 3.89 -8.04
N SER A 71 3.41 2.98 -7.10
CA SER A 71 3.72 3.20 -5.70
C SER A 71 4.97 2.43 -5.27
N GLU A 72 5.45 2.74 -4.08
CA GLU A 72 6.63 2.10 -3.51
C GLU A 72 6.19 1.21 -2.34
N ILE A 73 6.74 0.00 -2.28
CA ILE A 73 6.47 -0.92 -1.17
C ILE A 73 7.37 -0.53 -0.01
N LEU A 74 6.79 -0.13 1.11
CA LEU A 74 7.54 0.22 2.31
C LEU A 74 7.86 -0.97 3.16
N MET A 75 6.87 -1.87 3.34
CA MET A 75 7.08 -3.08 4.10
C MET A 75 5.98 -4.09 3.83
N ILE A 76 6.29 -5.36 4.10
CA ILE A 76 5.35 -6.46 4.07
C ILE A 76 5.54 -7.22 5.37
N ILE A 77 4.48 -7.30 6.18
CA ILE A 77 4.48 -8.02 7.45
C ILE A 77 3.29 -8.97 7.47
N GLY A 78 3.58 -10.28 7.53
CA GLY A 78 2.53 -11.29 7.50
C GLY A 78 1.68 -11.16 6.25
N ARG A 79 0.40 -10.86 6.42
CA ARG A 79 -0.55 -10.68 5.31
C ARG A 79 -0.86 -9.21 5.06
N THR A 80 -0.04 -8.31 5.56
CA THR A 80 -0.24 -6.86 5.42
C THR A 80 0.88 -6.25 4.61
N MET A 81 0.53 -5.34 3.71
CA MET A 81 1.49 -4.57 2.93
C MET A 81 1.25 -3.08 3.14
N VAL A 82 2.32 -2.28 3.11
CA VAL A 82 2.25 -0.82 3.22
C VAL A 82 2.86 -0.23 1.97
N LEU A 83 2.10 0.62 1.29
CA LEU A 83 2.51 1.27 0.06
C LEU A 83 2.53 2.78 0.24
N TYR A 84 3.44 3.43 -0.48
CA TYR A 84 3.57 4.88 -0.48
C TYR A 84 3.66 5.42 -1.90
N ARG A 85 2.94 6.51 -2.16
CA ARG A 85 3.09 7.30 -3.39
C ARG A 85 2.87 8.76 -3.06
N ARG A 86 3.83 9.61 -3.44
CA ARG A 86 3.67 11.05 -3.23
C ARG A 86 2.51 11.57 -4.06
N SER A 87 1.60 12.30 -3.42
CA SER A 87 0.52 12.98 -4.11
C SER A 87 0.97 14.36 -4.57
N LYS A 88 0.13 15.02 -5.36
CA LYS A 88 0.40 16.40 -5.80
C LYS A 88 0.50 17.37 -4.63
N LYS A 89 -0.17 17.06 -3.52
CA LYS A 89 -0.20 17.91 -2.31
C LYS A 89 0.98 17.69 -1.38
N ASN A 90 1.76 16.64 -1.60
CA ASN A 90 2.91 16.27 -0.74
C ASN A 90 2.51 16.27 0.75
N LEU A 91 1.48 15.47 1.09
CA LEU A 91 0.88 15.45 2.43
C LEU A 91 1.85 15.05 3.53
N MET A 92 2.81 14.17 3.22
CA MET A 92 3.80 13.70 4.20
C MET A 92 5.01 14.62 4.32
N GLU A 93 5.06 15.67 3.51
CA GLU A 93 6.12 16.69 3.54
C GLU A 93 7.54 16.10 3.44
N LEU A 94 7.69 15.14 2.56
CA LEU A 94 9.00 14.49 2.33
C LEU A 94 9.85 15.21 1.29
#